data_8e9b06ade139a7c8faf4f04f11bbe51b
#
_entry.id   8e9b06ade139a7c8faf4f04f11bbe51b
#
_cell.length_a   1.000
_cell.length_b   1.000
_cell.length_c   1.000
_cell.angle_alpha   90.00
_cell.angle_beta   90.00
_cell.angle_gamma   90.00
#
_symmetry.space_group_name_H-M   'P 1'
#
loop_
_entity.id
_entity.type
_entity.pdbx_description
1 polymer ?
#
loop_
_entity_poly.entity_id
_entity_poly.type
_entity_poly.pdbx_seq_one_letter_code
_entity_poly.pdbx_strand_id
1 'polypeptide(L)'
;PNSPQWFNTGLHWAYGIEGPPQGHSFVDPETGEVGLSTSAYEHPQPHACFIQSVSDSLVGGTDSIMGLWNREALLFKYGSGTGSNFSNIRGAGEPLSGGGTSSGLLSFLKIGDRAAGAIKSGGTTRRAAKMVTLDLDHPDIEEYIDWKPTEEEKVSALVIGSAILQKHADSIMESIWSFGDDEGRFSQKTNLGLRKAMVRAINDSVPQAHIQRILDLAEQGWKGLEFESLDTDWQGEAYATVSGQNSNNSVRVPNSFMDAVKSGGEWSLYFRTERESAADEDRDPVPCKTLDAGALWDKVAYTAWACADPGVQFDTTINEWHTCPEAGKINGSNPCSEYMFLDDTACNLASINLL
;
A
#
# COMPACT_ATOMS: atom_id res chain seq x y z
N PRO A 1 9.68 24.19 13.60
CA PRO A 1 9.26 22.92 14.24
C PRO A 1 8.26 22.18 13.37
N ASN A 2 8.28 20.86 13.45
CA ASN A 2 7.33 20.01 12.74
C ASN A 2 5.97 19.93 13.45
N SER A 3 4.98 19.32 12.79
CA SER A 3 3.61 19.25 13.34
C SER A 3 3.53 18.59 14.73
N PRO A 4 4.18 17.43 15.01
CA PRO A 4 4.14 16.84 16.35
C PRO A 4 4.74 17.75 17.43
N GLN A 5 5.80 18.49 17.13
CA GLN A 5 6.33 19.48 18.06
C GLN A 5 5.33 20.60 18.34
N TRP A 6 4.69 21.15 17.30
CA TRP A 6 3.71 22.21 17.45
C TRP A 6 2.50 21.79 18.28
N PHE A 7 2.00 20.59 18.06
CA PHE A 7 0.78 20.13 18.71
C PHE A 7 0.99 19.65 20.14
N ASN A 8 2.18 19.22 20.50
CA ASN A 8 2.39 18.50 21.75
C ASN A 8 3.40 19.19 22.69
N THR A 9 4.43 19.87 22.14
CA THR A 9 5.50 20.45 22.96
C THR A 9 5.06 21.69 23.72
N GLY A 10 5.35 21.72 25.01
CA GLY A 10 5.09 22.87 25.87
C GLY A 10 3.67 22.94 26.44
N LEU A 11 2.73 22.11 26.01
CA LEU A 11 1.34 22.14 26.49
C LEU A 11 1.24 21.82 27.99
N HIS A 12 1.99 20.84 28.46
CA HIS A 12 2.04 20.51 29.88
C HIS A 12 2.57 21.67 30.71
N TRP A 13 3.72 22.22 30.33
CA TRP A 13 4.42 23.26 31.10
C TRP A 13 3.73 24.61 31.05
N ALA A 14 3.11 24.97 29.93
CA ALA A 14 2.43 26.26 29.77
C ALA A 14 1.00 26.26 30.29
N TYR A 15 0.29 25.13 30.17
CA TYR A 15 -1.16 25.07 30.43
C TYR A 15 -1.58 23.94 31.36
N GLY A 16 -0.65 23.14 31.92
CA GLY A 16 -0.96 22.00 32.79
C GLY A 16 -1.74 20.88 32.11
N ILE A 17 -1.62 20.76 30.77
CA ILE A 17 -2.35 19.72 30.04
C ILE A 17 -1.64 18.39 30.27
N GLU A 18 -2.42 17.39 30.67
CA GLU A 18 -1.99 16.01 30.86
C GLU A 18 -2.71 15.05 29.92
N GLY A 19 -2.11 13.91 29.65
CA GLY A 19 -2.70 12.85 28.82
C GLY A 19 -2.07 11.49 29.11
N PRO A 20 -2.70 10.40 28.68
CA PRO A 20 -2.15 9.08 28.88
C PRO A 20 -0.79 8.92 28.20
N PRO A 21 0.12 8.09 28.74
CA PRO A 21 1.42 7.87 28.15
C PRO A 21 1.31 7.27 26.74
N GLN A 22 2.22 7.66 25.86
CA GLN A 22 2.29 7.15 24.48
C GLN A 22 3.20 5.92 24.36
N GLY A 23 3.85 5.51 25.45
CA GLY A 23 4.73 4.35 25.48
C GLY A 23 6.10 4.59 24.85
N HIS A 24 6.50 5.84 24.64
CA HIS A 24 7.84 6.19 24.18
C HIS A 24 8.79 6.49 25.34
N SER A 25 10.07 6.33 25.07
CA SER A 25 11.15 6.68 26.00
C SER A 25 11.60 8.12 25.82
N PHE A 26 12.08 8.71 26.89
CA PHE A 26 12.79 10.00 26.87
C PHE A 26 14.10 9.88 27.69
N VAL A 27 15.02 10.79 27.43
CA VAL A 27 16.24 10.92 28.24
C VAL A 27 16.01 12.05 29.25
N ASP A 28 16.16 11.73 30.53
CA ASP A 28 16.10 12.74 31.59
C ASP A 28 17.27 13.72 31.43
N PRO A 29 17.03 15.05 31.30
CA PRO A 29 18.07 16.01 31.04
C PRO A 29 19.04 16.25 32.22
N GLU A 30 18.64 15.89 33.45
CA GLU A 30 19.47 16.07 34.64
C GLU A 30 20.33 14.85 34.93
N THR A 31 19.75 13.65 34.79
CA THR A 31 20.46 12.40 35.12
C THR A 31 21.09 11.72 33.91
N GLY A 32 20.61 12.00 32.71
CA GLY A 32 20.99 11.30 31.47
C GLY A 32 20.44 9.88 31.35
N GLU A 33 19.58 9.46 32.28
CA GLU A 33 18.97 8.14 32.27
C GLU A 33 17.78 8.06 31.30
N VAL A 34 17.58 6.88 30.74
CA VAL A 34 16.42 6.61 29.85
C VAL A 34 15.24 6.20 30.68
N GLY A 35 14.16 6.98 30.61
CA GLY A 35 12.88 6.72 31.26
C GLY A 35 11.75 6.49 30.26
N LEU A 36 10.65 5.89 30.70
CA LEU A 36 9.39 5.84 29.94
C LEU A 36 8.58 7.10 30.25
N SER A 37 8.06 7.75 29.21
CA SER A 37 7.16 8.89 29.39
C SER A 37 5.87 8.46 30.08
N THR A 38 5.49 9.20 31.12
CA THR A 38 4.26 8.99 31.90
C THR A 38 3.09 9.82 31.41
N SER A 39 3.35 10.83 30.58
CA SER A 39 2.34 11.71 30.00
C SER A 39 2.66 12.00 28.52
N ALA A 40 1.59 12.05 27.71
CA ALA A 40 1.70 12.43 26.29
C ALA A 40 2.21 13.85 26.07
N TYR A 41 2.13 14.73 27.04
CA TYR A 41 2.41 16.16 26.91
C TYR A 41 3.58 16.65 27.77
N GLU A 42 3.98 15.94 28.80
CA GLU A 42 5.14 16.30 29.64
C GLU A 42 6.47 16.07 28.87
N HIS A 43 6.60 14.86 28.32
CA HIS A 43 7.73 14.49 27.46
C HIS A 43 7.18 13.99 26.12
N PRO A 44 6.69 14.89 25.25
CA PRO A 44 6.05 14.49 24.02
C PRO A 44 7.06 13.91 23.03
N GLN A 45 6.61 12.97 22.21
CA GLN A 45 7.38 12.48 21.07
C GLN A 45 7.33 13.54 19.94
N PRO A 46 8.46 14.21 19.62
CA PRO A 46 8.45 15.35 18.70
C PRO A 46 8.71 15.00 17.24
N HIS A 47 8.97 13.72 16.90
CA HIS A 47 9.42 13.34 15.58
C HIS A 47 8.24 13.09 14.64
N ALA A 48 8.35 13.61 13.43
CA ALA A 48 7.29 13.47 12.43
C ALA A 48 7.34 12.13 11.70
N CYS A 49 8.54 11.58 11.50
CA CYS A 49 8.76 10.40 10.68
C CYS A 49 9.81 9.49 11.28
N PHE A 50 9.66 8.20 10.99
CA PHE A 50 10.56 7.14 11.42
C PHE A 50 10.96 6.27 10.24
N ILE A 51 12.20 5.77 10.27
CA ILE A 51 12.64 4.67 9.42
C ILE A 51 12.74 3.46 10.34
N GLN A 52 12.19 2.32 9.94
CA GLN A 52 12.13 1.13 10.78
C GLN A 52 12.65 -0.09 10.05
N SER A 53 13.43 -0.90 10.76
CA SER A 53 13.86 -2.20 10.28
C SER A 53 12.72 -3.22 10.26
N VAL A 54 12.84 -4.23 9.39
CA VAL A 54 11.98 -5.41 9.38
C VAL A 54 12.82 -6.65 9.04
N SER A 55 12.62 -7.71 9.80
CA SER A 55 13.26 -9.01 9.57
C SER A 55 12.31 -9.99 8.86
N ASP A 56 12.88 -10.99 8.19
CA ASP A 56 12.13 -12.06 7.52
C ASP A 56 11.59 -13.10 8.51
N SER A 57 10.83 -12.61 9.48
CA SER A 57 10.13 -13.43 10.47
C SER A 57 8.70 -12.94 10.61
N LEU A 58 7.73 -13.85 10.56
CA LEU A 58 6.32 -13.47 10.71
C LEU A 58 6.05 -12.92 12.11
N VAL A 59 6.51 -13.63 13.14
CA VAL A 59 6.34 -13.30 14.57
C VAL A 59 7.62 -13.66 15.33
N GLY A 60 7.79 -13.16 16.53
CA GLY A 60 8.89 -13.59 17.41
C GLY A 60 9.84 -12.48 17.84
N GLY A 61 9.64 -11.25 17.37
CA GLY A 61 10.44 -10.09 17.76
C GLY A 61 9.76 -8.78 17.42
N THR A 62 10.28 -7.69 17.94
CA THR A 62 9.79 -6.35 17.61
C THR A 62 10.07 -5.98 16.15
N ASP A 63 11.13 -6.52 15.57
CA ASP A 63 11.55 -6.36 14.18
C ASP A 63 10.85 -7.32 13.20
N SER A 64 10.07 -8.29 13.70
CA SER A 64 9.27 -9.17 12.84
C SER A 64 8.22 -8.41 12.02
N ILE A 65 7.67 -9.03 10.99
CA ILE A 65 6.63 -8.45 10.13
C ILE A 65 5.44 -7.97 10.96
N MET A 66 4.92 -8.80 11.87
CA MET A 66 3.81 -8.41 12.74
C MET A 66 4.25 -7.41 13.82
N GLY A 67 5.50 -7.49 14.28
CA GLY A 67 6.11 -6.49 15.16
C GLY A 67 6.19 -5.12 14.49
N LEU A 68 6.55 -5.05 13.21
CA LEU A 68 6.55 -3.80 12.43
C LEU A 68 5.13 -3.21 12.38
N TRP A 69 4.11 -4.00 12.05
CA TRP A 69 2.73 -3.47 12.00
C TRP A 69 2.24 -2.93 13.34
N ASN A 70 2.67 -3.53 14.44
CA ASN A 70 2.36 -3.03 15.78
C ASN A 70 3.07 -1.69 16.08
N ARG A 71 4.36 -1.57 15.74
CA ARG A 71 5.11 -0.31 15.88
C ARG A 71 4.51 0.79 15.01
N GLU A 72 4.19 0.49 13.76
CA GLU A 72 3.53 1.43 12.83
C GLU A 72 2.18 1.91 13.38
N ALA A 73 1.37 1.00 13.93
CA ALA A 73 0.07 1.35 14.52
C ALA A 73 0.21 2.39 15.64
N LEU A 74 1.22 2.24 16.50
CA LEU A 74 1.53 3.22 17.55
C LEU A 74 1.94 4.57 16.96
N LEU A 75 2.85 4.58 15.97
CA LEU A 75 3.32 5.80 15.33
C LEU A 75 2.20 6.52 14.58
N PHE A 76 1.37 5.80 13.84
CA PHE A 76 0.22 6.37 13.13
C PHE A 76 -0.83 6.95 14.09
N LYS A 77 -1.11 6.26 15.20
CA LYS A 77 -2.03 6.74 16.24
C LYS A 77 -1.64 8.13 16.75
N TYR A 78 -0.35 8.41 16.84
CA TYR A 78 0.18 9.66 17.35
C TYR A 78 0.60 10.66 16.27
N GLY A 79 0.28 10.37 15.00
CA GLY A 79 0.40 11.32 13.89
C GLY A 79 1.76 11.33 13.20
N SER A 80 2.64 10.36 13.49
CA SER A 80 3.92 10.20 12.82
C SER A 80 3.81 9.28 11.61
N GLY A 81 4.71 9.46 10.64
CA GLY A 81 4.85 8.57 9.48
C GLY A 81 5.99 7.57 9.65
N THR A 82 6.01 6.54 8.84
CA THR A 82 7.02 5.49 8.88
C THR A 82 7.45 5.06 7.49
N GLY A 83 8.68 4.60 7.35
CA GLY A 83 9.18 3.95 6.16
C GLY A 83 10.03 2.74 6.50
N SER A 84 9.97 1.71 5.66
CA SER A 84 10.73 0.48 5.83
C SER A 84 11.16 -0.08 4.47
N ASN A 85 12.36 -0.67 4.44
CA ASN A 85 12.80 -1.49 3.32
C ASN A 85 12.42 -2.94 3.57
N PHE A 86 11.69 -3.52 2.62
CA PHE A 86 11.17 -4.88 2.70
C PHE A 86 12.02 -5.89 1.92
N SER A 87 13.18 -5.50 1.42
CA SER A 87 14.01 -6.34 0.54
C SER A 87 14.58 -7.59 1.22
N ASN A 88 14.57 -7.64 2.54
CA ASN A 88 14.98 -8.83 3.29
C ASN A 88 13.87 -9.88 3.41
N ILE A 89 12.62 -9.53 3.13
CA ILE A 89 11.50 -10.47 3.20
C ILE A 89 11.56 -11.42 1.99
N ARG A 90 11.36 -12.69 2.23
CA ARG A 90 11.33 -13.72 1.17
C ARG A 90 10.27 -13.44 0.13
N GLY A 91 10.63 -13.67 -1.13
CA GLY A 91 9.71 -13.62 -2.26
C GLY A 91 8.79 -14.84 -2.35
N ALA A 92 7.88 -14.79 -3.30
CA ALA A 92 6.95 -15.87 -3.58
C ALA A 92 7.71 -17.15 -4.01
N GLY A 93 7.29 -18.28 -3.45
CA GLY A 93 7.87 -19.59 -3.78
C GLY A 93 9.15 -19.94 -3.04
N GLU A 94 9.78 -19.02 -2.29
CA GLU A 94 10.95 -19.34 -1.48
C GLU A 94 10.61 -20.33 -0.35
N PRO A 95 11.54 -21.27 -0.02
CA PRO A 95 11.28 -22.28 0.99
C PRO A 95 11.14 -21.67 2.39
N LEU A 96 10.26 -22.25 3.20
CA LEU A 96 10.09 -21.93 4.61
C LEU A 96 10.78 -22.96 5.49
N SER A 97 11.33 -22.53 6.63
CA SER A 97 12.01 -23.41 7.60
C SER A 97 11.12 -24.51 8.18
N GLY A 98 9.81 -24.29 8.25
CA GLY A 98 8.82 -25.28 8.69
C GLY A 98 8.27 -26.19 7.59
N GLY A 99 8.78 -26.06 6.36
CA GLY A 99 8.25 -26.71 5.15
C GLY A 99 7.19 -25.86 4.44
N GLY A 100 7.04 -26.09 3.13
CA GLY A 100 6.21 -25.25 2.27
C GLY A 100 6.97 -24.06 1.68
N THR A 101 6.24 -23.12 1.08
CA THR A 101 6.81 -21.96 0.37
C THR A 101 6.17 -20.67 0.81
N SER A 102 6.92 -19.57 0.68
CA SER A 102 6.44 -18.20 0.95
C SER A 102 5.32 -17.80 -0.03
N SER A 103 4.32 -17.11 0.48
CA SER A 103 3.26 -16.50 -0.31
C SER A 103 3.68 -15.20 -1.02
N GLY A 104 4.91 -14.78 -0.80
CA GLY A 104 5.48 -13.57 -1.39
C GLY A 104 5.26 -12.30 -0.59
N LEU A 105 6.06 -11.30 -0.92
CA LEU A 105 6.11 -10.02 -0.23
C LEU A 105 4.76 -9.28 -0.25
N LEU A 106 4.08 -9.26 -1.41
CA LEU A 106 2.84 -8.49 -1.55
C LEU A 106 1.73 -8.95 -0.61
N SER A 107 1.72 -10.22 -0.22
CA SER A 107 0.75 -10.74 0.75
C SER A 107 0.86 -10.01 2.10
N PHE A 108 2.07 -9.72 2.55
CA PHE A 108 2.34 -8.99 3.80
C PHE A 108 2.15 -7.48 3.63
N LEU A 109 2.56 -6.91 2.50
CA LEU A 109 2.34 -5.49 2.22
C LEU A 109 0.86 -5.11 2.23
N LYS A 110 -0.02 -5.98 1.71
CA LYS A 110 -1.48 -5.78 1.76
C LYS A 110 -2.02 -5.70 3.19
N ILE A 111 -1.46 -6.47 4.13
CA ILE A 111 -1.84 -6.36 5.56
C ILE A 111 -1.47 -4.98 6.10
N GLY A 112 -0.22 -4.55 5.89
CA GLY A 112 0.27 -3.25 6.35
C GLY A 112 -0.47 -2.07 5.71
N ASP A 113 -0.82 -2.16 4.43
CA ASP A 113 -1.60 -1.16 3.72
C ASP A 113 -3.01 -1.00 4.34
N ARG A 114 -3.69 -2.12 4.60
CA ARG A 114 -5.02 -2.10 5.25
C ARG A 114 -4.95 -1.58 6.69
N ALA A 115 -3.92 -1.96 7.45
CA ALA A 115 -3.70 -1.42 8.79
C ALA A 115 -3.51 0.10 8.77
N ALA A 116 -2.68 0.61 7.85
CA ALA A 116 -2.47 2.04 7.67
C ALA A 116 -3.76 2.78 7.28
N GLY A 117 -4.60 2.20 6.41
CA GLY A 117 -5.89 2.77 6.03
C GLY A 117 -6.92 2.82 7.17
N ALA A 118 -6.87 1.85 8.08
CA ALA A 118 -7.79 1.76 9.21
C ALA A 118 -7.42 2.70 10.37
N ILE A 119 -6.12 3.02 10.53
CA ILE A 119 -5.62 3.81 11.65
C ILE A 119 -5.60 5.29 11.28
N LYS A 120 -6.53 6.05 11.86
CA LYS A 120 -6.54 7.51 11.75
C LYS A 120 -5.90 8.12 13.00
N SER A 121 -4.96 9.05 12.82
CA SER A 121 -4.25 9.67 13.94
C SER A 121 -5.21 10.41 14.88
N GLY A 122 -5.23 10.02 16.15
CA GLY A 122 -5.80 10.78 17.27
C GLY A 122 -7.22 11.32 17.12
N GLY A 123 -8.07 10.71 16.29
CA GLY A 123 -9.41 11.23 16.00
C GLY A 123 -9.41 12.50 15.14
N THR A 124 -8.27 12.92 14.63
CA THR A 124 -8.07 14.09 13.81
C THR A 124 -7.65 13.74 12.38
N THR A 125 -7.54 14.73 11.57
CA THR A 125 -7.53 14.79 10.12
C THR A 125 -6.31 14.21 9.40
N ARG A 126 -5.27 13.73 10.08
CA ARG A 126 -4.05 13.22 9.41
C ARG A 126 -4.14 11.72 9.18
N ARG A 127 -4.02 11.32 7.91
CA ARG A 127 -3.89 9.91 7.52
C ARG A 127 -2.51 9.37 7.90
N ALA A 128 -2.43 8.06 8.12
CA ALA A 128 -1.18 7.35 8.21
C ALA A 128 -0.33 7.63 6.96
N ALA A 129 0.96 7.89 7.15
CA ALA A 129 1.91 8.06 6.06
C ALA A 129 2.93 6.93 6.13
N LYS A 130 3.01 6.12 5.07
CA LYS A 130 3.84 4.93 5.00
C LYS A 130 4.66 4.93 3.72
N MET A 131 5.97 4.61 3.84
CA MET A 131 6.84 4.27 2.72
C MET A 131 7.13 2.79 2.74
N VAL A 132 7.00 2.18 1.59
CA VAL A 132 7.49 0.83 1.29
C VAL A 132 8.61 0.95 0.28
N THR A 133 9.77 0.42 0.61
CA THR A 133 10.94 0.43 -0.29
C THR A 133 11.32 -1.00 -0.65
N LEU A 134 11.70 -1.24 -1.91
CA LEU A 134 12.13 -2.53 -2.40
C LEU A 134 13.35 -2.40 -3.31
N ASP A 135 14.34 -3.25 -3.13
CA ASP A 135 15.52 -3.31 -3.98
C ASP A 135 15.16 -3.97 -5.33
N LEU A 136 15.72 -3.45 -6.42
CA LEU A 136 15.40 -3.94 -7.77
C LEU A 136 15.76 -5.40 -8.05
N ASP A 137 16.58 -6.03 -7.22
CA ASP A 137 16.97 -7.43 -7.36
C ASP A 137 16.09 -8.41 -6.57
N HIS A 138 15.00 -7.90 -5.97
CA HIS A 138 14.04 -8.74 -5.25
C HIS A 138 13.25 -9.63 -6.21
N PRO A 139 12.98 -10.91 -5.88
CA PRO A 139 12.25 -11.81 -6.77
C PRO A 139 10.84 -11.33 -7.13
N ASP A 140 10.16 -10.63 -6.23
CA ASP A 140 8.80 -10.12 -6.44
C ASP A 140 8.77 -8.70 -7.02
N ILE A 141 9.88 -8.18 -7.56
CA ILE A 141 9.98 -6.78 -8.00
C ILE A 141 8.97 -6.41 -9.09
N GLU A 142 8.72 -7.31 -10.05
CA GLU A 142 7.77 -7.03 -11.13
C GLU A 142 6.33 -6.90 -10.60
N GLU A 143 5.91 -7.80 -9.71
CA GLU A 143 4.60 -7.73 -9.05
C GLU A 143 4.46 -6.46 -8.19
N TYR A 144 5.55 -6.09 -7.51
CA TYR A 144 5.59 -4.88 -6.69
C TYR A 144 5.42 -3.61 -7.52
N ILE A 145 6.09 -3.52 -8.67
CA ILE A 145 5.94 -2.40 -9.60
C ILE A 145 4.51 -2.35 -10.15
N ASP A 146 3.97 -3.51 -10.57
CA ASP A 146 2.63 -3.61 -11.17
C ASP A 146 1.48 -3.49 -10.14
N TRP A 147 1.76 -3.48 -8.85
CA TRP A 147 0.72 -3.55 -7.81
C TRP A 147 -0.30 -2.43 -7.93
N LYS A 148 0.11 -1.17 -7.92
CA LYS A 148 -0.83 -0.03 -7.99
C LYS A 148 -1.57 0.07 -9.31
N PRO A 149 -0.94 -0.03 -10.50
CA PRO A 149 -1.68 -0.05 -11.76
C PRO A 149 -2.76 -1.13 -11.82
N THR A 150 -2.43 -2.33 -11.35
CA THR A 150 -3.40 -3.45 -11.31
C THR A 150 -4.59 -3.13 -10.41
N GLU A 151 -4.39 -2.47 -9.28
CA GLU A 151 -5.46 -2.07 -8.39
C GLU A 151 -6.31 -0.92 -8.98
N GLU A 152 -5.70 0.04 -9.69
CA GLU A 152 -6.42 1.09 -10.43
C GLU A 152 -7.27 0.52 -11.58
N GLU A 153 -6.76 -0.48 -12.29
CA GLU A 153 -7.54 -1.20 -13.30
C GLU A 153 -8.78 -1.88 -12.69
N LYS A 154 -8.65 -2.45 -11.48
CA LYS A 154 -9.80 -3.02 -10.76
C LYS A 154 -10.84 -1.96 -10.39
N VAL A 155 -10.42 -0.77 -9.93
CA VAL A 155 -11.34 0.35 -9.66
C VAL A 155 -12.10 0.72 -10.93
N SER A 156 -11.40 0.88 -12.04
CA SER A 156 -12.01 1.19 -13.34
C SER A 156 -13.02 0.13 -13.77
N ALA A 157 -12.68 -1.16 -13.60
CA ALA A 157 -13.57 -2.27 -13.90
C ALA A 157 -14.82 -2.27 -13.02
N LEU A 158 -14.68 -1.98 -11.72
CA LEU A 158 -15.81 -1.90 -10.78
C LEU A 158 -16.76 -0.74 -11.12
N VAL A 159 -16.19 0.44 -11.42
CA VAL A 159 -16.98 1.63 -11.80
C VAL A 159 -17.76 1.38 -13.09
N ILE A 160 -17.09 0.90 -14.15
CA ILE A 160 -17.72 0.58 -15.42
C ILE A 160 -18.75 -0.54 -15.24
N GLY A 161 -18.41 -1.59 -14.49
CA GLY A 161 -19.32 -2.72 -14.22
C GLY A 161 -20.59 -2.31 -13.50
N SER A 162 -20.50 -1.42 -12.51
CA SER A 162 -21.69 -0.90 -11.79
C SER A 162 -22.59 -0.09 -12.71
N ALA A 163 -22.03 0.75 -13.59
CA ALA A 163 -22.79 1.53 -14.56
C ALA A 163 -23.48 0.65 -15.62
N ILE A 164 -22.79 -0.39 -16.10
CA ILE A 164 -23.36 -1.37 -17.04
C ILE A 164 -24.51 -2.12 -16.37
N LEU A 165 -24.35 -2.57 -15.13
CA LEU A 165 -25.38 -3.28 -14.38
C LEU A 165 -26.64 -2.43 -14.22
N GLN A 166 -26.51 -1.16 -13.81
CA GLN A 166 -27.65 -0.23 -13.69
C GLN A 166 -28.35 -0.03 -15.02
N LYS A 167 -27.61 0.26 -16.09
CA LYS A 167 -28.16 0.45 -17.45
C LYS A 167 -29.00 -0.75 -17.92
N HIS A 168 -28.53 -1.98 -17.68
CA HIS A 168 -29.24 -3.17 -18.09
C HIS A 168 -30.44 -3.48 -17.19
N ALA A 169 -30.34 -3.19 -15.88
CA ALA A 169 -31.46 -3.29 -14.97
C ALA A 169 -32.61 -2.37 -15.40
N ASP A 170 -32.29 -1.11 -15.70
CA ASP A 170 -33.28 -0.13 -16.19
C ASP A 170 -33.94 -0.60 -17.51
N SER A 171 -33.13 -1.08 -18.46
CA SER A 171 -33.61 -1.55 -19.75
C SER A 171 -34.53 -2.78 -19.63
N ILE A 172 -34.22 -3.70 -18.72
CA ILE A 172 -35.06 -4.88 -18.44
C ILE A 172 -36.35 -4.44 -17.77
N MET A 173 -36.29 -3.62 -16.73
CA MET A 173 -37.46 -3.09 -16.03
C MET A 173 -38.36 -2.29 -16.95
N GLU A 174 -37.81 -1.38 -17.74
CA GLU A 174 -38.60 -0.64 -18.76
C GLU A 174 -39.29 -1.57 -19.74
N SER A 175 -38.60 -2.60 -20.24
CA SER A 175 -39.18 -3.58 -21.17
C SER A 175 -40.30 -4.38 -20.55
N ILE A 176 -40.31 -4.64 -19.26
CA ILE A 176 -41.36 -5.32 -18.52
C ILE A 176 -42.58 -4.40 -18.33
N TRP A 177 -42.36 -3.21 -17.79
CA TRP A 177 -43.41 -2.32 -17.33
C TRP A 177 -44.06 -1.50 -18.48
N SER A 178 -43.36 -1.32 -19.60
CA SER A 178 -43.94 -0.73 -20.81
C SER A 178 -44.75 -1.71 -21.65
N PHE A 179 -44.74 -3.02 -21.36
CA PHE A 179 -45.49 -4.01 -22.07
C PHE A 179 -46.98 -3.96 -21.69
N GLY A 180 -47.85 -3.84 -22.70
CA GLY A 180 -49.26 -3.53 -22.50
C GLY A 180 -50.14 -4.71 -22.01
N ASP A 181 -49.60 -5.92 -21.91
CA ASP A 181 -50.30 -7.11 -21.44
C ASP A 181 -49.73 -7.59 -20.10
N ASP A 182 -50.58 -7.65 -19.08
CA ASP A 182 -50.19 -8.02 -17.73
C ASP A 182 -49.80 -9.50 -17.61
N GLU A 183 -50.46 -10.39 -18.38
CA GLU A 183 -50.17 -11.83 -18.32
C GLU A 183 -48.90 -12.22 -19.07
N GLY A 184 -48.53 -11.47 -20.11
CA GLY A 184 -47.38 -11.78 -20.97
C GLY A 184 -46.11 -11.02 -20.68
N ARG A 185 -46.11 -10.01 -19.77
CA ARG A 185 -44.99 -9.06 -19.58
C ARG A 185 -43.69 -9.71 -19.11
N PHE A 186 -43.78 -10.77 -18.32
CA PHE A 186 -42.58 -11.49 -17.81
C PHE A 186 -42.12 -12.62 -18.74
N SER A 187 -42.87 -12.92 -19.78
CA SER A 187 -42.53 -14.02 -20.69
C SER A 187 -41.68 -13.56 -21.85
N GLN A 188 -40.47 -14.10 -21.96
CA GLN A 188 -39.57 -13.86 -23.11
C GLN A 188 -40.14 -14.31 -24.46
N LYS A 189 -41.18 -15.14 -24.46
CA LYS A 189 -41.87 -15.60 -25.69
C LYS A 189 -42.85 -14.56 -26.23
N THR A 190 -43.52 -13.85 -25.35
CA THR A 190 -44.53 -12.83 -25.67
C THR A 190 -43.94 -11.44 -25.68
N ASN A 191 -43.11 -11.09 -24.67
CA ASN A 191 -42.42 -9.81 -24.58
C ASN A 191 -41.05 -9.88 -25.30
N LEU A 192 -41.04 -9.55 -26.58
CA LEU A 192 -39.82 -9.53 -27.39
C LEU A 192 -38.85 -8.40 -26.97
N GLY A 193 -39.36 -7.33 -26.36
CA GLY A 193 -38.57 -6.26 -25.78
C GLY A 193 -37.71 -6.79 -24.64
N LEU A 194 -38.33 -7.49 -23.70
CA LEU A 194 -37.66 -8.16 -22.59
C LEU A 194 -36.56 -9.13 -23.07
N ARG A 195 -36.93 -10.00 -24.04
CA ARG A 195 -35.95 -10.92 -24.62
C ARG A 195 -34.75 -10.22 -25.20
N LYS A 196 -34.94 -9.11 -25.94
CA LYS A 196 -33.84 -8.32 -26.51
C LYS A 196 -32.98 -7.63 -25.42
N ALA A 197 -33.60 -7.12 -24.35
CA ALA A 197 -32.90 -6.51 -23.24
C ALA A 197 -32.03 -7.53 -22.49
N MET A 198 -32.58 -8.72 -22.21
CA MET A 198 -31.83 -9.81 -21.56
C MET A 198 -30.64 -10.30 -22.40
N VAL A 199 -30.85 -10.49 -23.72
CA VAL A 199 -29.76 -10.91 -24.63
C VAL A 199 -28.65 -9.85 -24.66
N ARG A 200 -29.00 -8.56 -24.68
CA ARG A 200 -27.99 -7.47 -24.62
C ARG A 200 -27.23 -7.52 -23.29
N ALA A 201 -27.93 -7.69 -22.17
CA ALA A 201 -27.29 -7.80 -20.87
C ALA A 201 -26.29 -8.97 -20.80
N ILE A 202 -26.66 -10.14 -21.36
CA ILE A 202 -25.78 -11.32 -21.43
C ILE A 202 -24.54 -11.02 -22.30
N ASN A 203 -24.73 -10.38 -23.44
CA ASN A 203 -23.64 -10.03 -24.36
C ASN A 203 -22.66 -9.00 -23.73
N ASP A 204 -23.17 -8.10 -22.88
CA ASP A 204 -22.39 -7.13 -22.12
C ASP A 204 -21.88 -7.72 -20.78
N SER A 205 -21.86 -9.06 -20.67
CA SER A 205 -21.29 -9.82 -19.54
C SER A 205 -22.02 -9.66 -18.19
N VAL A 206 -23.28 -9.22 -18.18
CA VAL A 206 -24.08 -9.22 -16.95
C VAL A 206 -24.37 -10.67 -16.55
N PRO A 207 -24.03 -11.10 -15.32
CA PRO A 207 -24.25 -12.48 -14.89
C PRO A 207 -25.74 -12.86 -14.92
N GLN A 208 -26.03 -14.06 -15.39
CA GLN A 208 -27.43 -14.55 -15.50
C GLN A 208 -28.18 -14.52 -14.16
N ALA A 209 -27.46 -14.74 -13.04
CA ALA A 209 -28.07 -14.67 -11.72
C ALA A 209 -28.59 -13.26 -11.38
N HIS A 210 -27.91 -12.20 -11.84
CA HIS A 210 -28.39 -10.83 -11.67
C HIS A 210 -29.61 -10.54 -12.56
N ILE A 211 -29.58 -11.00 -13.80
CA ILE A 211 -30.74 -10.88 -14.71
C ILE A 211 -31.95 -11.57 -14.10
N GLN A 212 -31.78 -12.79 -13.59
CA GLN A 212 -32.88 -13.52 -12.94
C GLN A 212 -33.42 -12.78 -11.72
N ARG A 213 -32.51 -12.22 -10.87
CA ARG A 213 -32.94 -11.45 -9.70
C ARG A 213 -33.73 -10.19 -10.08
N ILE A 214 -33.37 -9.51 -11.18
CA ILE A 214 -34.15 -8.37 -11.70
C ILE A 214 -35.57 -8.83 -12.10
N LEU A 215 -35.69 -9.97 -12.77
CA LEU A 215 -37.00 -10.54 -13.12
C LEU A 215 -37.82 -10.89 -11.88
N ASP A 216 -37.23 -11.59 -10.91
CA ASP A 216 -37.89 -11.99 -9.65
C ASP A 216 -38.42 -10.77 -8.88
N LEU A 217 -37.67 -9.67 -8.85
CA LEU A 217 -38.07 -8.42 -8.20
C LEU A 217 -39.19 -7.73 -8.99
N ALA A 218 -39.11 -7.74 -10.31
CA ALA A 218 -40.19 -7.21 -11.15
C ALA A 218 -41.51 -8.01 -10.97
N GLU A 219 -41.45 -9.34 -10.87
CA GLU A 219 -42.62 -10.20 -10.57
C GLU A 219 -43.22 -9.90 -9.19
N GLN A 220 -42.40 -9.46 -8.22
CA GLN A 220 -42.86 -8.97 -6.91
C GLN A 220 -43.46 -7.55 -6.95
N GLY A 221 -43.47 -6.91 -8.11
CA GLY A 221 -44.08 -5.59 -8.31
C GLY A 221 -43.13 -4.42 -8.27
N TRP A 222 -41.80 -4.65 -8.20
CA TRP A 222 -40.81 -3.57 -8.28
C TRP A 222 -40.80 -2.97 -9.70
N LYS A 223 -40.86 -1.64 -9.78
CA LYS A 223 -40.89 -0.92 -11.06
C LYS A 223 -39.56 -0.30 -11.47
N GLY A 224 -38.60 -0.28 -10.60
CA GLY A 224 -37.23 0.20 -10.80
C GLY A 224 -36.32 -0.36 -9.74
N LEU A 225 -35.04 -0.44 -10.05
CA LEU A 225 -33.97 -0.86 -9.13
C LEU A 225 -32.87 0.18 -9.19
N GLU A 226 -32.45 0.62 -8.03
CA GLU A 226 -31.26 1.45 -7.91
C GLU A 226 -30.15 0.58 -7.35
N PHE A 227 -29.09 0.40 -8.12
CA PHE A 227 -27.84 -0.17 -7.63
C PHE A 227 -26.92 0.97 -7.20
N GLU A 228 -26.15 0.75 -6.17
CA GLU A 228 -25.11 1.68 -5.78
C GLU A 228 -24.10 1.80 -6.94
N SER A 229 -24.07 2.97 -7.60
CA SER A 229 -23.11 3.25 -8.64
C SER A 229 -21.80 3.62 -8.01
N LEU A 230 -20.79 2.81 -8.30
CA LEU A 230 -19.41 3.11 -7.89
C LEU A 230 -18.86 4.22 -8.78
N ASP A 231 -18.05 5.08 -8.20
CA ASP A 231 -17.38 6.19 -8.86
C ASP A 231 -15.86 6.16 -8.65
N THR A 232 -15.16 7.14 -9.19
CA THR A 232 -13.72 7.31 -9.06
C THR A 232 -13.34 8.20 -7.87
N ASP A 233 -14.23 8.45 -6.94
CA ASP A 233 -13.87 9.14 -5.70
C ASP A 233 -12.92 8.26 -4.88
N TRP A 234 -11.72 8.77 -4.63
CA TRP A 234 -10.68 8.07 -3.88
C TRP A 234 -11.05 7.77 -2.41
N GLN A 235 -12.12 8.36 -1.90
CA GLN A 235 -12.73 8.05 -0.60
C GLN A 235 -13.94 7.11 -0.73
N GLY A 236 -14.36 6.81 -1.95
CA GLY A 236 -15.54 6.03 -2.26
C GLY A 236 -15.34 4.52 -2.08
N GLU A 237 -16.43 3.78 -2.21
CA GLU A 237 -16.50 2.33 -2.01
C GLU A 237 -15.61 1.56 -3.00
N ALA A 238 -15.44 2.03 -4.24
CA ALA A 238 -14.57 1.37 -5.21
C ALA A 238 -13.13 1.27 -4.70
N TYR A 239 -12.57 2.38 -4.20
CA TYR A 239 -11.23 2.42 -3.61
C TYR A 239 -11.13 1.68 -2.27
N ALA A 240 -12.22 1.56 -1.52
CA ALA A 240 -12.24 0.77 -0.30
C ALA A 240 -12.03 -0.73 -0.54
N THR A 241 -12.28 -1.22 -1.77
CA THR A 241 -12.11 -2.63 -2.13
C THR A 241 -10.68 -3.00 -2.53
N VAL A 242 -9.87 -2.05 -3.01
CA VAL A 242 -8.51 -2.28 -3.52
C VAL A 242 -7.44 -2.03 -2.47
N SER A 243 -6.22 -2.50 -2.70
CA SER A 243 -5.07 -2.36 -1.80
C SER A 243 -4.01 -1.42 -2.37
N GLY A 244 -2.97 -1.09 -1.57
CA GLY A 244 -1.86 -0.25 -2.03
C GLY A 244 -2.15 1.25 -2.05
N GLN A 245 -3.28 1.68 -1.49
CA GLN A 245 -3.71 3.09 -1.50
C GLN A 245 -3.19 3.91 -0.29
N ASN A 246 -2.62 3.24 0.70
CA ASN A 246 -2.21 3.86 1.97
C ASN A 246 -0.68 3.90 2.15
N SER A 247 0.08 3.51 1.13
CA SER A 247 1.54 3.56 1.12
C SER A 247 2.07 4.28 -0.11
N ASN A 248 3.19 5.00 0.07
CA ASN A 248 4.07 5.42 -1.02
C ASN A 248 5.04 4.27 -1.28
N ASN A 249 5.23 3.91 -2.53
CA ASN A 249 6.11 2.82 -2.93
C ASN A 249 7.34 3.38 -3.64
N SER A 250 8.52 2.86 -3.32
CA SER A 250 9.78 3.24 -3.98
C SER A 250 10.64 2.03 -4.30
N VAL A 251 11.36 2.10 -5.40
CA VAL A 251 12.38 1.11 -5.76
C VAL A 251 13.77 1.66 -5.51
N ARG A 252 14.67 0.83 -5.00
CA ARG A 252 16.07 1.18 -4.81
C ARG A 252 16.90 0.72 -6.00
N VAL A 253 17.58 1.68 -6.62
CA VAL A 253 18.27 1.51 -7.90
C VAL A 253 19.77 1.68 -7.69
N PRO A 254 20.60 0.62 -7.79
CA PRO A 254 22.05 0.74 -7.75
C PRO A 254 22.61 1.22 -9.10
N ASN A 255 23.81 1.79 -9.09
CA ASN A 255 24.49 2.23 -10.33
C ASN A 255 24.68 1.08 -11.32
N SER A 256 24.98 -0.12 -10.83
CA SER A 256 25.12 -1.32 -11.68
C SER A 256 23.87 -1.65 -12.50
N PHE A 257 22.69 -1.40 -11.98
CA PHE A 257 21.44 -1.53 -12.75
C PHE A 257 21.38 -0.47 -13.87
N MET A 258 21.68 0.78 -13.55
CA MET A 258 21.68 1.86 -14.56
C MET A 258 22.73 1.64 -15.65
N ASP A 259 23.85 1.02 -15.31
CA ASP A 259 24.88 0.63 -16.30
C ASP A 259 24.38 -0.54 -17.18
N ALA A 260 23.65 -1.50 -16.60
CA ALA A 260 22.99 -2.54 -17.39
C ALA A 260 21.93 -1.95 -18.35
N VAL A 261 21.12 -1.01 -17.90
CA VAL A 261 20.15 -0.30 -18.75
C VAL A 261 20.86 0.40 -19.93
N LYS A 262 21.94 1.16 -19.65
CA LYS A 262 22.70 1.88 -20.67
C LYS A 262 23.36 0.98 -21.71
N SER A 263 23.81 -0.20 -21.27
CA SER A 263 24.50 -1.18 -22.12
C SER A 263 23.54 -2.14 -22.84
N GLY A 264 22.23 -2.10 -22.57
CA GLY A 264 21.26 -3.08 -23.06
C GLY A 264 21.50 -4.46 -22.49
N GLY A 265 21.90 -4.53 -21.23
CA GLY A 265 22.24 -5.77 -20.51
C GLY A 265 21.07 -6.37 -19.75
N GLU A 266 21.39 -7.46 -19.05
CA GLU A 266 20.44 -8.20 -18.22
C GLU A 266 20.54 -7.78 -16.77
N TRP A 267 19.44 -7.99 -16.02
CA TRP A 267 19.36 -7.78 -14.57
C TRP A 267 18.86 -9.05 -13.87
N SER A 268 19.60 -9.52 -12.88
CA SER A 268 19.32 -10.75 -12.15
C SER A 268 18.55 -10.49 -10.86
N LEU A 269 17.53 -11.31 -10.62
CA LEU A 269 16.77 -11.36 -9.38
C LEU A 269 17.22 -12.56 -8.55
N TYR A 270 17.18 -12.42 -7.23
CA TYR A 270 17.71 -13.45 -6.33
C TYR A 270 16.72 -13.72 -5.20
N PHE A 271 16.50 -15.00 -4.92
CA PHE A 271 15.86 -15.41 -3.68
C PHE A 271 16.68 -14.94 -2.47
N ARG A 272 16.01 -14.50 -1.43
CA ARG A 272 16.70 -14.00 -0.22
C ARG A 272 17.42 -15.14 0.49
N THR A 273 16.79 -16.30 0.59
CA THR A 273 17.40 -17.52 1.13
C THR A 273 18.64 -17.98 0.36
N GLU A 274 18.64 -17.81 -0.95
CA GLU A 274 19.81 -18.10 -1.79
C GLU A 274 20.96 -17.12 -1.51
N ARG A 275 20.65 -15.83 -1.35
CA ARG A 275 21.68 -14.83 -1.01
C ARG A 275 22.33 -15.12 0.34
N GLU A 276 21.53 -15.50 1.34
CA GLU A 276 22.04 -15.89 2.66
C GLU A 276 22.96 -17.12 2.56
N SER A 277 22.48 -18.19 1.91
CA SER A 277 23.29 -19.40 1.70
C SER A 277 24.57 -19.12 0.92
N ALA A 278 24.50 -18.30 -0.12
CA ALA A 278 25.67 -17.96 -0.94
C ALA A 278 26.71 -17.16 -0.13
N ALA A 279 26.24 -16.23 0.72
CA ALA A 279 27.13 -15.48 1.62
C ALA A 279 27.80 -16.38 2.68
N ASP A 280 27.04 -17.32 3.27
CA ASP A 280 27.57 -18.28 4.26
C ASP A 280 28.58 -19.25 3.62
N GLU A 281 28.42 -19.59 2.35
CA GLU A 281 29.28 -20.50 1.59
C GLU A 281 30.41 -19.79 0.82
N ASP A 282 30.52 -18.45 0.94
CA ASP A 282 31.50 -17.61 0.22
C ASP A 282 31.49 -17.84 -1.30
N ARG A 283 30.31 -17.89 -1.90
CA ARG A 283 30.07 -18.04 -3.33
C ARG A 283 29.14 -16.97 -3.89
N ASP A 284 29.12 -16.83 -5.20
CA ASP A 284 28.14 -16.00 -5.86
C ASP A 284 26.73 -16.61 -5.79
N PRO A 285 25.68 -15.80 -5.52
CA PRO A 285 24.31 -16.28 -5.51
C PRO A 285 23.81 -16.64 -6.92
N VAL A 286 23.01 -17.69 -7.01
CA VAL A 286 22.40 -18.14 -8.27
C VAL A 286 21.10 -17.34 -8.51
N PRO A 287 20.95 -16.67 -9.68
CA PRO A 287 19.73 -15.95 -10.00
C PRO A 287 18.51 -16.89 -10.06
N CYS A 288 17.39 -16.48 -9.46
CA CYS A 288 16.12 -17.17 -9.64
C CYS A 288 15.41 -16.75 -10.94
N LYS A 289 15.71 -15.54 -11.43
CA LYS A 289 15.18 -14.99 -12.68
C LYS A 289 16.15 -13.94 -13.22
N THR A 290 16.20 -13.82 -14.55
CA THR A 290 16.96 -12.76 -15.22
C THR A 290 16.01 -12.00 -16.16
N LEU A 291 16.09 -10.68 -16.16
CA LEU A 291 15.25 -9.76 -16.91
C LEU A 291 16.10 -8.88 -17.81
N ASP A 292 15.53 -8.36 -18.88
CA ASP A 292 16.10 -7.25 -19.63
C ASP A 292 16.06 -5.98 -18.77
N ALA A 293 17.20 -5.35 -18.52
CA ALA A 293 17.31 -4.19 -17.64
C ALA A 293 16.55 -2.98 -18.18
N GLY A 294 16.57 -2.78 -19.51
CA GLY A 294 15.83 -1.70 -20.18
C GLY A 294 14.33 -1.87 -20.03
N ALA A 295 13.82 -3.09 -20.28
CA ALA A 295 12.40 -3.39 -20.12
C ALA A 295 11.91 -3.19 -18.68
N LEU A 296 12.71 -3.60 -17.68
CA LEU A 296 12.38 -3.35 -16.28
C LEU A 296 12.35 -1.86 -15.95
N TRP A 297 13.30 -1.09 -16.48
CA TRP A 297 13.32 0.37 -16.30
C TRP A 297 12.13 1.07 -16.96
N ASP A 298 11.78 0.67 -18.18
CA ASP A 298 10.61 1.18 -18.89
C ASP A 298 9.31 0.86 -18.11
N LYS A 299 9.23 -0.30 -17.50
CA LYS A 299 8.11 -0.68 -16.63
C LYS A 299 8.01 0.25 -15.41
N VAL A 300 9.12 0.53 -14.71
CA VAL A 300 9.17 1.49 -13.60
C VAL A 300 8.70 2.88 -14.07
N ALA A 301 9.23 3.36 -15.19
CA ALA A 301 8.90 4.67 -15.73
C ALA A 301 7.42 4.79 -16.13
N TYR A 302 6.89 3.76 -16.81
CA TYR A 302 5.48 3.72 -17.21
C TYR A 302 4.55 3.73 -15.98
N THR A 303 4.84 2.91 -14.99
CA THR A 303 4.03 2.80 -13.77
C THR A 303 4.06 4.11 -12.97
N ALA A 304 5.23 4.72 -12.83
CA ALA A 304 5.38 6.02 -12.18
C ALA A 304 4.58 7.12 -12.91
N TRP A 305 4.53 7.09 -14.23
CA TRP A 305 3.69 7.99 -15.01
C TRP A 305 2.19 7.72 -14.80
N ALA A 306 1.78 6.45 -14.77
CA ALA A 306 0.38 6.05 -14.69
C ALA A 306 -0.24 6.28 -13.29
N CYS A 307 0.53 6.00 -12.22
CA CYS A 307 0.01 5.95 -10.83
C CYS A 307 0.79 6.82 -9.85
N ALA A 308 1.78 7.60 -10.29
CA ALA A 308 2.73 8.37 -9.47
C ALA A 308 3.63 7.50 -8.55
N ASP A 309 3.60 6.19 -8.69
CA ASP A 309 4.44 5.20 -8.01
C ASP A 309 4.95 4.14 -9.01
N PRO A 310 6.10 3.50 -8.75
CA PRO A 310 6.99 3.73 -7.63
C PRO A 310 7.85 4.99 -7.80
N GLY A 311 8.26 5.59 -6.67
CA GLY A 311 9.38 6.52 -6.62
C GLY A 311 10.70 5.80 -6.84
N VAL A 312 11.76 6.54 -7.14
CA VAL A 312 13.11 6.00 -7.36
C VAL A 312 14.08 6.54 -6.31
N GLN A 313 14.81 5.64 -5.66
CA GLN A 313 15.87 5.96 -4.72
C GLN A 313 17.20 5.41 -5.24
N PHE A 314 18.15 6.27 -5.60
CA PHE A 314 19.45 5.87 -6.15
C PHE A 314 20.38 5.37 -5.03
N ASP A 315 20.35 4.06 -4.78
CA ASP A 315 20.99 3.40 -3.64
C ASP A 315 22.49 3.74 -3.50
N THR A 316 23.23 3.62 -4.59
CA THR A 316 24.68 3.88 -4.60
C THR A 316 24.97 5.33 -4.23
N THR A 317 24.33 6.30 -4.88
CA THR A 317 24.53 7.73 -4.65
C THR A 317 24.14 8.13 -3.22
N ILE A 318 23.00 7.60 -2.71
CA ILE A 318 22.57 7.87 -1.34
C ILE A 318 23.63 7.41 -0.33
N ASN A 319 24.19 6.23 -0.52
CA ASN A 319 25.20 5.68 0.37
C ASN A 319 26.60 6.32 0.19
N GLU A 320 26.93 6.84 -1.00
CA GLU A 320 28.13 7.65 -1.22
C GLU A 320 28.10 8.97 -0.44
N TRP A 321 26.91 9.54 -0.25
CA TRP A 321 26.70 10.78 0.50
C TRP A 321 26.38 10.55 1.98
N HIS A 322 26.44 9.31 2.43
CA HIS A 322 26.17 8.98 3.83
C HIS A 322 27.20 9.58 4.78
N THR A 323 26.74 10.30 5.78
CA THR A 323 27.60 11.07 6.68
C THR A 323 28.20 10.25 7.86
N CYS A 324 27.68 9.03 8.10
CA CYS A 324 28.20 8.12 9.13
C CYS A 324 28.18 6.64 8.65
N PRO A 325 28.94 6.27 7.61
CA PRO A 325 28.88 4.96 6.97
C PRO A 325 29.30 3.80 7.90
N GLU A 326 30.10 4.09 8.92
CA GLU A 326 30.54 3.09 9.92
C GLU A 326 29.38 2.58 10.79
N ALA A 327 28.29 3.33 10.87
CA ALA A 327 27.12 2.92 11.66
C ALA A 327 26.19 1.96 10.92
N GLY A 328 26.35 1.81 9.58
CA GLY A 328 25.55 0.93 8.74
C GLY A 328 25.21 1.53 7.38
N LYS A 329 24.47 0.79 6.58
CA LYS A 329 23.99 1.20 5.26
C LYS A 329 22.62 1.89 5.38
N ILE A 330 22.40 2.92 4.58
CA ILE A 330 21.08 3.52 4.38
C ILE A 330 20.28 2.60 3.47
N ASN A 331 19.23 1.99 3.99
CA ASN A 331 18.39 1.03 3.27
C ASN A 331 17.05 1.64 2.79
N GLY A 332 16.57 2.68 3.44
CA GLY A 332 15.24 3.24 3.17
C GLY A 332 15.12 4.72 3.48
N SER A 333 13.92 5.19 3.48
CA SER A 333 13.57 6.59 3.75
C SER A 333 12.30 6.70 4.58
N ASN A 334 12.03 7.89 5.10
CA ASN A 334 10.73 8.27 5.63
C ASN A 334 9.62 8.29 4.53
N PRO A 335 8.34 8.49 4.87
CA PRO A 335 7.24 8.40 3.92
C PRO A 335 7.33 9.31 2.69
N CYS A 336 7.92 10.48 2.81
CA CYS A 336 8.00 11.47 1.73
C CYS A 336 9.36 11.46 1.00
N SER A 337 10.26 10.56 1.36
CA SER A 337 11.63 10.41 0.79
C SER A 337 12.55 11.62 0.95
N GLU A 338 12.25 12.56 1.85
CA GLU A 338 13.15 13.69 2.14
C GLU A 338 14.21 13.37 3.20
N TYR A 339 14.05 12.30 3.95
CA TYR A 339 14.98 11.83 4.96
C TYR A 339 15.42 10.39 4.66
N MET A 340 16.66 10.24 4.28
CA MET A 340 17.30 8.95 3.97
C MET A 340 18.42 8.73 4.98
N PHE A 341 18.24 7.78 5.88
CA PHE A 341 19.18 7.49 6.95
C PHE A 341 19.08 6.03 7.40
N LEU A 342 19.74 5.70 8.50
CA LEU A 342 19.77 4.35 9.05
C LEU A 342 18.39 3.89 9.50
N ASP A 343 18.19 2.59 9.49
CA ASP A 343 17.01 1.96 10.08
C ASP A 343 16.95 2.24 11.60
N ASP A 344 15.76 2.22 12.16
CA ASP A 344 15.45 2.49 13.56
C ASP A 344 15.87 3.89 14.03
N THR A 345 15.74 4.86 13.11
CA THR A 345 15.98 6.28 13.36
C THR A 345 14.74 7.12 13.11
N ALA A 346 14.77 8.35 13.60
CA ALA A 346 13.67 9.29 13.46
C ALA A 346 14.16 10.64 12.90
N CYS A 347 13.28 11.30 12.14
CA CYS A 347 13.58 12.63 11.63
C CYS A 347 12.89 13.73 12.44
N ASN A 348 13.57 14.84 12.60
CA ASN A 348 13.05 16.05 13.20
C ASN A 348 13.06 17.18 12.16
N LEU A 349 11.88 17.66 11.79
CA LEU A 349 11.70 18.63 10.74
C LEU A 349 11.66 20.06 11.27
N ALA A 350 12.16 21.01 10.48
CA ALA A 350 12.00 22.44 10.72
C ALA A 350 11.69 23.16 9.41
N SER A 351 10.80 24.14 9.50
CA SER A 351 10.49 25.05 8.39
C SER A 351 10.78 26.47 8.79
N ILE A 352 11.43 27.22 7.90
CA ILE A 352 11.77 28.63 8.10
C ILE A 352 10.94 29.44 7.10
N ASN A 353 10.22 30.46 7.60
CA ASN A 353 9.59 31.43 6.72
C ASN A 353 10.67 32.38 6.19
N LEU A 354 10.79 32.47 4.87
CA LEU A 354 11.77 33.31 4.18
C LEU A 354 11.22 34.70 3.80
N LEU A 355 9.98 35.02 4.18
CA LEU A 355 9.36 36.31 3.94
C LEU A 355 9.78 37.33 5.01
#